data_adae08ac090167d4a393e49d355996c5
#
_entry.id   adae08ac090167d4a393e49d355996c5
#
_cell.length_a   1.000
_cell.length_b   1.000
_cell.length_c   1.000
_cell.angle_alpha   90.00
_cell.angle_beta   90.00
_cell.angle_gamma   90.00
#
_symmetry.space_group_name_H-M   'P 1'
#
loop_
_entity.id
_entity.type
_entity.pdbx_description
1 polymer ?
#
loop_
_entity_poly.entity_id
_entity_poly.type
_entity_poly.pdbx_seq_one_letter_code
_entity_poly.pdbx_strand_id
1 'polypeptide(L)'
;MKALYLLIPLFMANACKTQTGNVISSENTTMEQMENKSTGCPEEGTCTLVVHKNKSLSIQEDGTGALYPQLVEGTNSVVEYTYLKKGPPGTADGDYSETIHFEIPADTQKLSKENASLSEVKMLYGKHCFCKGEAGYYRITEGKLLVNKNKLGTVLDLEFKVNKTSQVITHISEMVRD
;
A
#
# COMPACT_ATOMS: atom_id res chain seq x y z
N MET A 1 47.89 40.43 66.59
CA MET A 1 48.00 39.04 66.24
C MET A 1 46.62 38.61 65.70
N LYS A 2 46.46 38.62 64.38
CA LYS A 2 45.19 38.42 63.74
C LYS A 2 45.20 37.02 63.08
N ALA A 3 44.35 36.11 63.55
CA ALA A 3 44.16 34.80 62.99
C ALA A 3 43.26 34.91 61.70
N LEU A 4 43.83 34.45 60.61
CA LEU A 4 43.17 34.42 59.31
C LEU A 4 42.48 33.07 59.15
N TYR A 5 41.14 33.07 59.19
CA TYR A 5 40.31 31.87 58.90
C TYR A 5 40.15 31.77 57.42
N LEU A 6 40.68 30.66 56.84
CA LEU A 6 40.55 30.32 55.47
C LEU A 6 39.28 29.48 55.32
N LEU A 7 38.24 30.08 54.74
CA LEU A 7 36.95 29.38 54.37
C LEU A 7 37.12 28.71 53.04
N ILE A 8 37.06 27.38 53.03
CA ILE A 8 37.06 26.57 51.83
C ILE A 8 35.56 26.38 51.42
N PRO A 9 35.14 26.81 50.23
CA PRO A 9 33.78 26.49 49.75
C PRO A 9 33.71 25.03 49.23
N LEU A 10 32.84 24.27 49.87
CA LEU A 10 32.46 22.92 49.45
C LEU A 10 31.59 23.01 48.20
N PHE A 11 32.14 22.69 47.03
CA PHE A 11 31.40 22.55 45.79
C PHE A 11 30.58 21.28 45.83
N MET A 12 29.28 21.39 46.05
CA MET A 12 28.32 20.32 45.83
C MET A 12 28.06 20.20 44.34
N ALA A 13 28.57 19.14 43.69
CA ALA A 13 28.25 18.75 42.35
C ALA A 13 26.80 18.18 42.31
N ASN A 14 25.84 18.97 41.89
CA ASN A 14 24.51 18.49 41.54
C ASN A 14 24.59 17.76 40.22
N ALA A 15 24.54 16.42 40.26
CA ALA A 15 24.33 15.59 39.08
C ALA A 15 22.91 15.82 38.58
N CYS A 16 22.76 16.55 37.49
CA CYS A 16 21.51 16.64 36.74
C CYS A 16 21.19 15.27 36.12
N LYS A 17 20.22 14.60 36.71
CA LYS A 17 19.56 13.43 36.13
C LYS A 17 18.67 13.91 34.98
N THR A 18 19.12 13.70 33.75
CA THR A 18 18.32 13.97 32.57
C THR A 18 17.15 13.00 32.54
N GLN A 19 15.96 13.46 32.93
CA GLN A 19 14.71 12.76 32.62
C GLN A 19 14.45 12.96 31.14
N THR A 20 14.48 11.84 30.40
CA THR A 20 13.98 11.77 29.05
C THR A 20 12.47 11.99 29.11
N GLY A 21 12.05 13.21 28.88
CA GLY A 21 10.62 13.54 28.71
C GLY A 21 10.12 12.86 27.45
N ASN A 22 9.13 11.98 27.61
CA ASN A 22 8.31 11.51 26.51
C ASN A 22 7.57 12.71 25.90
N VAL A 23 8.09 13.18 24.78
CA VAL A 23 7.31 14.05 23.89
C VAL A 23 6.29 13.14 23.20
N ILE A 24 5.04 13.22 23.66
CA ILE A 24 3.90 12.69 22.92
C ILE A 24 3.75 13.60 21.71
N SER A 25 4.36 13.21 20.61
CA SER A 25 4.07 13.77 19.30
C SER A 25 2.87 13.00 18.76
N SER A 26 1.72 13.66 18.74
CA SER A 26 0.52 13.16 18.11
C SER A 26 0.70 13.11 16.60
N GLU A 27 -0.09 12.19 16.01
CA GLU A 27 -0.28 11.98 14.57
C GLU A 27 0.84 11.24 13.83
N ASN A 28 1.01 9.98 14.20
CA ASN A 28 1.44 8.98 13.22
C ASN A 28 0.20 8.21 12.76
N THR A 29 -0.29 8.56 11.58
CA THR A 29 -1.05 7.63 10.74
C THR A 29 -0.08 6.51 10.38
N THR A 30 -0.03 5.48 11.21
CA THR A 30 0.78 4.30 10.98
C THR A 30 0.16 3.57 9.80
N MET A 31 0.75 3.75 8.62
CA MET A 31 0.61 2.77 7.55
C MET A 31 1.28 1.50 8.07
N GLU A 32 0.50 0.58 8.58
CA GLU A 32 0.95 -0.79 8.81
C GLU A 32 1.19 -1.42 7.43
N GLN A 33 2.40 -1.28 6.94
CA GLN A 33 2.91 -2.12 5.85
C GLN A 33 3.13 -3.51 6.45
N MET A 34 2.09 -4.35 6.36
CA MET A 34 2.25 -5.77 6.62
C MET A 34 2.94 -6.38 5.40
N GLU A 35 4.25 -6.62 5.52
CA GLU A 35 4.96 -7.53 4.62
C GLU A 35 4.46 -8.96 4.83
N ASN A 36 3.30 -9.28 4.28
CA ASN A 36 2.91 -10.66 4.06
C ASN A 36 3.58 -11.11 2.77
N LYS A 37 4.44 -12.12 2.85
CA LYS A 37 4.98 -12.76 1.66
C LYS A 37 3.82 -13.36 0.88
N SER A 38 3.43 -12.68 -0.19
CA SER A 38 2.35 -13.05 -1.10
C SER A 38 2.57 -14.46 -1.66
N THR A 39 1.56 -15.30 -1.56
CA THR A 39 1.58 -16.62 -2.20
C THR A 39 1.30 -16.39 -3.69
N GLY A 40 2.33 -16.41 -4.52
CA GLY A 40 2.22 -16.18 -5.96
C GLY A 40 2.95 -14.93 -6.46
N CYS A 41 3.69 -14.22 -5.59
CA CYS A 41 4.57 -13.16 -6.04
C CYS A 41 5.72 -13.73 -6.88
N PRO A 42 5.96 -13.21 -8.10
CA PRO A 42 7.08 -13.64 -8.93
C PRO A 42 8.43 -13.42 -8.22
N GLU A 43 9.34 -14.38 -8.33
CA GLU A 43 10.64 -14.36 -7.65
C GLU A 43 11.53 -13.17 -8.03
N GLU A 44 11.32 -12.62 -9.22
CA GLU A 44 12.12 -11.51 -9.75
C GLU A 44 11.74 -10.13 -9.19
N GLY A 45 10.73 -10.05 -8.31
CA GLY A 45 10.23 -8.81 -7.76
C GLY A 45 9.69 -8.94 -6.35
N THR A 46 9.07 -7.87 -5.88
CA THR A 46 8.40 -7.78 -4.59
C THR A 46 6.94 -7.44 -4.79
N CYS A 47 6.08 -8.01 -3.96
CA CYS A 47 4.66 -7.72 -3.97
C CYS A 47 4.26 -7.10 -2.64
N THR A 48 3.41 -6.08 -2.71
CA THR A 48 2.82 -5.43 -1.54
C THR A 48 1.32 -5.32 -1.73
N LEU A 49 0.58 -5.49 -0.64
CA LEU A 49 -0.86 -5.26 -0.62
C LEU A 49 -1.17 -4.25 0.48
N VAL A 50 -1.88 -3.19 0.11
CA VAL A 50 -2.35 -2.14 1.02
C VAL A 50 -3.86 -2.07 0.96
N VAL A 51 -4.51 -1.93 2.11
CA VAL A 51 -5.96 -1.69 2.22
C VAL A 51 -6.19 -0.31 2.79
N HIS A 52 -6.68 0.59 1.96
CA HIS A 52 -7.03 1.95 2.33
C HIS A 52 -8.46 1.97 2.88
N LYS A 53 -8.61 1.96 4.20
CA LYS A 53 -9.92 2.01 4.87
C LYS A 53 -10.54 3.41 4.77
N ASN A 54 -11.86 3.50 4.72
CA ASN A 54 -12.63 4.75 4.61
C ASN A 54 -12.28 5.55 3.34
N LYS A 55 -12.03 4.84 2.24
CA LYS A 55 -11.76 5.43 0.93
C LYS A 55 -12.69 4.84 -0.12
N SER A 56 -12.92 5.62 -1.17
CA SER A 56 -13.54 5.19 -2.41
C SER A 56 -12.58 5.38 -3.57
N LEU A 57 -12.62 4.46 -4.51
CA LEU A 57 -11.84 4.53 -5.73
C LEU A 57 -12.59 5.34 -6.80
N SER A 58 -11.98 6.40 -7.28
CA SER A 58 -12.45 7.16 -8.43
C SER A 58 -11.50 6.91 -9.60
N ILE A 59 -12.03 6.42 -10.73
CA ILE A 59 -11.24 6.23 -11.94
C ILE A 59 -11.45 7.49 -12.78
N GLN A 60 -10.39 8.27 -12.90
CA GLN A 60 -10.35 9.50 -13.68
C GLN A 60 -9.83 9.24 -15.10
N GLU A 61 -10.10 10.18 -15.98
CA GLU A 61 -9.58 10.20 -17.34
C GLU A 61 -8.96 11.57 -17.59
N ASP A 62 -7.75 11.62 -18.11
CA ASP A 62 -7.08 12.85 -18.46
C ASP A 62 -7.49 13.39 -19.84
N GLY A 63 -6.97 14.55 -20.22
CA GLY A 63 -7.28 15.17 -21.53
C GLY A 63 -6.84 14.37 -22.75
N THR A 64 -6.08 13.29 -22.58
CA THR A 64 -5.64 12.37 -23.64
C THR A 64 -6.45 11.07 -23.68
N GLY A 65 -7.36 10.88 -22.74
CA GLY A 65 -8.13 9.64 -22.57
C GLY A 65 -7.41 8.58 -21.73
N ALA A 66 -6.27 8.91 -21.11
CA ALA A 66 -5.58 7.98 -20.22
C ALA A 66 -6.25 7.92 -18.85
N LEU A 67 -6.49 6.68 -18.39
CA LEU A 67 -7.11 6.42 -17.08
C LEU A 67 -6.06 6.55 -15.98
N TYR A 68 -6.53 6.95 -14.78
CA TYR A 68 -5.73 6.86 -13.55
C TYR A 68 -6.63 6.71 -12.32
N PRO A 69 -6.15 6.00 -11.26
CA PRO A 69 -6.88 5.85 -10.00
C PRO A 69 -6.71 7.11 -9.15
N GLN A 70 -7.77 7.49 -8.44
CA GLN A 70 -7.74 8.50 -7.40
C GLN A 70 -8.48 7.97 -6.17
N LEU A 71 -7.83 7.98 -5.02
CA LEU A 71 -8.47 7.67 -3.75
C LEU A 71 -9.13 8.94 -3.21
N VAL A 72 -10.42 8.85 -2.92
CA VAL A 72 -11.20 9.95 -2.33
C VAL A 72 -11.80 9.48 -1.00
N GLU A 73 -12.26 10.41 -0.17
CA GLU A 73 -12.97 10.07 1.07
C GLU A 73 -14.22 9.24 0.75
N GLY A 74 -14.48 8.21 1.56
CA GLY A 74 -15.60 7.30 1.35
C GLY A 74 -15.83 6.40 2.56
N THR A 75 -16.74 5.45 2.43
CA THR A 75 -17.07 4.48 3.49
C THR A 75 -16.52 3.09 3.21
N ASN A 76 -15.99 2.86 2.00
CA ASN A 76 -15.51 1.57 1.52
C ASN A 76 -14.03 1.33 1.89
N SER A 77 -13.49 0.24 1.44
CA SER A 77 -12.05 -0.03 1.46
C SER A 77 -11.54 -0.16 0.03
N VAL A 78 -10.43 0.51 -0.28
CA VAL A 78 -9.75 0.34 -1.57
C VAL A 78 -8.54 -0.55 -1.36
N VAL A 79 -8.48 -1.62 -2.12
CA VAL A 79 -7.32 -2.52 -2.17
C VAL A 79 -6.39 -2.03 -3.27
N GLU A 80 -5.12 -1.92 -2.93
CA GLU A 80 -4.03 -1.64 -3.84
C GLU A 80 -2.99 -2.76 -3.71
N TYR A 81 -2.81 -3.53 -4.77
CA TYR A 81 -1.75 -4.52 -4.89
C TYR A 81 -0.70 -4.01 -5.86
N THR A 82 0.57 -4.09 -5.48
CA THR A 82 1.70 -3.65 -6.31
C THR A 82 2.72 -4.78 -6.44
N TYR A 83 3.06 -5.12 -7.67
CA TYR A 83 4.26 -5.88 -8.01
C TYR A 83 5.33 -4.92 -8.52
N LEU A 84 6.54 -5.02 -7.99
CA LEU A 84 7.69 -4.20 -8.37
C LEU A 84 8.90 -5.07 -8.67
N LYS A 85 9.40 -4.97 -9.90
CA LYS A 85 10.69 -5.53 -10.33
C LYS A 85 11.66 -4.37 -10.54
N LYS A 86 12.75 -4.38 -9.77
CA LYS A 86 13.81 -3.37 -9.91
C LYS A 86 14.56 -3.54 -11.23
N GLY A 87 14.83 -2.42 -11.87
CA GLY A 87 15.69 -2.36 -13.04
C GLY A 87 17.16 -2.63 -12.72
N PRO A 88 18.01 -2.79 -13.76
CA PRO A 88 19.44 -2.94 -13.56
C PRO A 88 20.04 -1.76 -12.79
N PRO A 89 21.05 -2.00 -11.92
CA PRO A 89 21.72 -0.91 -11.20
C PRO A 89 22.24 0.18 -12.15
N GLY A 90 21.99 1.44 -11.79
CA GLY A 90 22.44 2.60 -12.58
C GLY A 90 21.51 3.02 -13.71
N THR A 91 20.37 2.38 -13.89
CA THR A 91 19.31 2.85 -14.81
C THR A 91 18.30 3.73 -14.08
N ALA A 92 18.02 4.91 -14.62
CA ALA A 92 17.08 5.84 -13.99
C ALA A 92 15.61 5.38 -14.12
N ASP A 93 15.25 4.77 -15.25
CA ASP A 93 13.87 4.37 -15.59
C ASP A 93 13.75 2.87 -15.86
N GLY A 94 14.58 2.06 -15.19
CA GLY A 94 14.64 0.61 -15.41
C GLY A 94 13.60 -0.19 -14.64
N ASP A 95 12.89 0.41 -13.70
CA ASP A 95 11.91 -0.28 -12.88
C ASP A 95 10.68 -0.69 -13.70
N TYR A 96 10.15 -1.87 -13.38
CA TYR A 96 8.89 -2.35 -13.91
C TYR A 96 7.92 -2.55 -12.75
N SER A 97 6.70 -2.06 -12.86
CA SER A 97 5.68 -2.36 -11.86
C SER A 97 4.30 -2.57 -12.47
N GLU A 98 3.52 -3.38 -11.78
CA GLU A 98 2.09 -3.58 -12.04
C GLU A 98 1.31 -3.25 -10.78
N THR A 99 0.20 -2.54 -10.93
CA THR A 99 -0.68 -2.20 -9.82
C THR A 99 -2.10 -2.68 -10.12
N ILE A 100 -2.79 -3.20 -9.12
CA ILE A 100 -4.19 -3.57 -9.22
C ILE A 100 -4.95 -2.82 -8.12
N HIS A 101 -5.98 -2.06 -8.53
CA HIS A 101 -6.87 -1.34 -7.63
C HIS A 101 -8.28 -1.86 -7.76
N PHE A 102 -8.96 -2.04 -6.63
CA PHE A 102 -10.40 -2.30 -6.60
C PHE A 102 -11.02 -1.88 -5.27
N GLU A 103 -12.33 -1.69 -5.27
CA GLU A 103 -13.09 -1.23 -4.11
C GLU A 103 -13.92 -2.36 -3.51
N ILE A 104 -13.88 -2.51 -2.18
CA ILE A 104 -14.70 -3.44 -1.42
C ILE A 104 -15.70 -2.62 -0.59
N PRO A 105 -17.04 -2.81 -0.75
CA PRO A 105 -18.02 -2.12 0.07
C PRO A 105 -17.84 -2.41 1.57
N ALA A 106 -18.11 -1.41 2.42
CA ALA A 106 -17.81 -1.44 3.86
C ALA A 106 -18.38 -2.67 4.59
N ASP A 107 -19.62 -3.05 4.28
CA ASP A 107 -20.35 -4.13 4.97
C ASP A 107 -20.16 -5.51 4.34
N THR A 108 -19.16 -5.63 3.45
CA THR A 108 -18.89 -6.87 2.72
C THR A 108 -18.39 -7.96 3.66
N GLN A 109 -19.13 -9.05 3.75
CA GLN A 109 -18.67 -10.30 4.37
C GLN A 109 -18.19 -11.29 3.31
N LYS A 110 -18.90 -11.34 2.18
CA LYS A 110 -18.55 -12.18 1.02
C LYS A 110 -18.85 -11.39 -0.26
N LEU A 111 -17.94 -11.43 -1.21
CA LEU A 111 -18.09 -10.83 -2.52
C LEU A 111 -17.60 -11.82 -3.57
N SER A 112 -18.36 -11.99 -4.62
CA SER A 112 -17.95 -12.71 -5.82
C SER A 112 -18.33 -11.88 -7.03
N LYS A 113 -17.33 -11.54 -7.84
CA LYS A 113 -17.51 -10.80 -9.10
C LYS A 113 -16.73 -11.50 -10.20
N GLU A 114 -17.35 -11.61 -11.36
CA GLU A 114 -16.76 -12.29 -12.51
C GLU A 114 -16.94 -11.44 -13.78
N ASN A 115 -15.89 -11.37 -14.57
CA ASN A 115 -15.89 -10.75 -15.90
C ASN A 115 -16.47 -9.32 -15.88
N ALA A 116 -17.51 -9.03 -16.63
CA ALA A 116 -18.09 -7.69 -16.73
C ALA A 116 -18.50 -7.11 -15.36
N SER A 117 -18.88 -7.95 -14.37
CA SER A 117 -19.23 -7.48 -13.02
C SER A 117 -18.04 -7.00 -12.19
N LEU A 118 -16.79 -7.21 -12.64
CA LEU A 118 -15.60 -6.59 -12.05
C LEU A 118 -15.62 -5.06 -12.14
N SER A 119 -16.39 -4.51 -13.08
CA SER A 119 -16.61 -3.06 -13.18
C SER A 119 -17.35 -2.47 -11.99
N GLU A 120 -18.17 -3.26 -11.29
CA GLU A 120 -18.92 -2.81 -10.10
C GLU A 120 -18.00 -2.55 -8.89
N VAL A 121 -16.84 -3.20 -8.85
CA VAL A 121 -15.77 -2.96 -7.87
C VAL A 121 -14.68 -2.05 -8.42
N LYS A 122 -14.93 -1.39 -9.56
CA LYS A 122 -14.01 -0.43 -10.19
C LYS A 122 -12.62 -1.00 -10.45
N MET A 123 -12.53 -2.28 -10.85
CA MET A 123 -11.26 -2.97 -10.99
C MET A 123 -10.41 -2.35 -12.10
N LEU A 124 -9.19 -1.95 -11.72
CA LEU A 124 -8.25 -1.23 -12.57
C LEU A 124 -6.85 -1.84 -12.45
N TYR A 125 -6.22 -2.13 -13.57
CA TYR A 125 -4.84 -2.55 -13.68
C TYR A 125 -3.98 -1.39 -14.17
N GLY A 126 -2.82 -1.18 -13.58
CA GLY A 126 -1.81 -0.22 -14.02
C GLY A 126 -0.51 -0.93 -14.39
N LYS A 127 0.11 -0.53 -15.48
CA LYS A 127 1.43 -0.98 -15.91
C LYS A 127 2.37 0.20 -16.03
N HIS A 128 3.49 0.13 -15.33
CA HIS A 128 4.47 1.20 -15.25
C HIS A 128 5.83 0.66 -15.68
N CYS A 129 6.29 1.08 -16.84
CA CYS A 129 7.55 0.68 -17.43
C CYS A 129 7.94 1.65 -18.55
N PHE A 130 9.18 1.65 -18.92
CA PHE A 130 9.62 2.30 -20.17
C PHE A 130 9.33 1.39 -21.37
N CYS A 131 8.04 1.07 -21.57
CA CYS A 131 7.56 0.19 -22.64
C CYS A 131 6.53 0.92 -23.52
N LYS A 132 6.94 1.21 -24.75
CA LYS A 132 6.15 2.02 -25.69
C LYS A 132 4.78 1.38 -25.98
N GLY A 133 3.72 2.13 -25.68
CA GLY A 133 2.34 1.75 -26.01
C GLY A 133 1.72 0.73 -25.06
N GLU A 134 2.45 0.29 -24.01
CA GLU A 134 1.94 -0.68 -23.03
C GLU A 134 1.77 -0.09 -21.63
N ALA A 135 2.50 0.98 -21.28
CA ALA A 135 2.34 1.65 -20.01
C ALA A 135 0.99 2.40 -19.93
N GLY A 136 0.39 2.39 -18.75
CA GLY A 136 -0.89 3.06 -18.48
C GLY A 136 -1.83 2.22 -17.64
N TYR A 137 -3.07 2.72 -17.49
CA TYR A 137 -4.11 2.05 -16.73
C TYR A 137 -5.19 1.46 -17.63
N TYR A 138 -5.69 0.29 -17.26
CA TYR A 138 -6.63 -0.51 -18.05
C TYR A 138 -7.73 -1.07 -17.14
N ARG A 139 -9.00 -0.97 -17.56
CA ARG A 139 -10.09 -1.64 -16.86
C ARG A 139 -9.97 -3.15 -17.03
N ILE A 140 -10.11 -3.89 -15.95
CA ILE A 140 -10.16 -5.34 -15.97
C ILE A 140 -11.60 -5.77 -16.18
N THR A 141 -11.85 -6.53 -17.24
CA THR A 141 -13.18 -7.03 -17.63
C THR A 141 -13.24 -8.55 -17.81
N GLU A 142 -12.11 -9.24 -17.57
CA GLU A 142 -12.00 -10.70 -17.62
C GLU A 142 -11.32 -11.19 -16.33
N GLY A 143 -11.97 -12.11 -15.63
CA GLY A 143 -11.44 -12.70 -14.42
C GLY A 143 -12.50 -12.96 -13.36
N LYS A 144 -12.04 -13.31 -12.16
CA LYS A 144 -12.88 -13.65 -11.02
C LYS A 144 -12.26 -13.12 -9.73
N LEU A 145 -13.02 -12.33 -8.99
CA LEU A 145 -12.68 -11.85 -7.65
C LEU A 145 -13.55 -12.56 -6.61
N LEU A 146 -12.90 -13.13 -5.62
CA LEU A 146 -13.53 -13.65 -4.41
C LEU A 146 -12.99 -12.88 -3.20
N VAL A 147 -13.88 -12.38 -2.36
CA VAL A 147 -13.55 -11.77 -1.08
C VAL A 147 -14.35 -12.49 0.00
N ASN A 148 -13.67 -12.92 1.06
CA ASN A 148 -14.32 -13.57 2.19
C ASN A 148 -13.72 -13.04 3.50
N LYS A 149 -14.52 -12.31 4.25
CA LYS A 149 -14.15 -11.80 5.58
C LYS A 149 -14.53 -12.81 6.66
N ASN A 150 -13.59 -13.13 7.52
CA ASN A 150 -13.78 -14.03 8.64
C ASN A 150 -13.11 -13.46 9.90
N LYS A 151 -13.13 -14.22 11.01
CA LYS A 151 -12.53 -13.77 12.29
C LYS A 151 -11.01 -13.62 12.27
N LEU A 152 -10.33 -14.16 11.27
CA LEU A 152 -8.87 -14.11 11.10
C LEU A 152 -8.42 -13.00 10.16
N GLY A 153 -9.36 -12.38 9.44
CA GLY A 153 -9.11 -11.32 8.47
C GLY A 153 -9.92 -11.49 7.19
N THR A 154 -9.50 -10.80 6.16
CA THR A 154 -10.12 -10.82 4.83
C THR A 154 -9.25 -11.62 3.86
N VAL A 155 -9.80 -12.69 3.32
CA VAL A 155 -9.17 -13.47 2.25
C VAL A 155 -9.58 -12.87 0.91
N LEU A 156 -8.60 -12.58 0.08
CA LEU A 156 -8.74 -12.09 -1.29
C LEU A 156 -8.19 -13.14 -2.24
N ASP A 157 -8.95 -13.46 -3.27
CA ASP A 157 -8.52 -14.32 -4.37
C ASP A 157 -8.99 -13.70 -5.69
N LEU A 158 -8.05 -13.33 -6.55
CA LEU A 158 -8.32 -12.65 -7.81
C LEU A 158 -7.52 -13.31 -8.94
N GLU A 159 -8.23 -13.91 -9.90
CA GLU A 159 -7.70 -14.28 -11.20
C GLU A 159 -8.16 -13.26 -12.24
N PHE A 160 -7.28 -12.78 -13.10
CA PHE A 160 -7.66 -11.78 -14.11
C PHE A 160 -6.75 -11.79 -15.33
N LYS A 161 -7.29 -11.21 -16.41
CA LYS A 161 -6.56 -11.00 -17.65
C LYS A 161 -6.80 -9.60 -18.21
N VAL A 162 -5.72 -8.98 -18.70
CA VAL A 162 -5.75 -7.69 -19.39
C VAL A 162 -5.39 -7.91 -20.87
N ASN A 163 -6.37 -7.74 -21.76
CA ASN A 163 -6.16 -8.03 -23.19
C ASN A 163 -5.44 -6.90 -23.96
N LYS A 164 -5.32 -5.71 -23.36
CA LYS A 164 -4.76 -4.52 -24.02
C LYS A 164 -3.26 -4.35 -23.82
N THR A 165 -2.65 -5.10 -22.93
CA THR A 165 -1.22 -5.04 -22.61
C THR A 165 -0.75 -6.40 -22.11
N SER A 166 0.54 -6.65 -22.16
CA SER A 166 1.13 -7.81 -21.48
C SER A 166 1.12 -7.61 -19.97
N GLN A 167 1.01 -8.69 -19.19
CA GLN A 167 1.00 -8.68 -17.74
C GLN A 167 1.87 -9.81 -17.17
N VAL A 168 2.43 -9.59 -15.98
CA VAL A 168 3.16 -10.60 -15.20
C VAL A 168 2.24 -11.21 -14.15
N ILE A 169 1.48 -10.36 -13.45
CA ILE A 169 0.53 -10.80 -12.42
C ILE A 169 -0.79 -11.19 -13.09
N THR A 170 -1.18 -12.45 -12.90
CA THR A 170 -2.46 -13.01 -13.38
C THR A 170 -3.33 -13.53 -12.26
N HIS A 171 -2.74 -13.74 -11.07
CA HIS A 171 -3.42 -14.26 -9.89
C HIS A 171 -2.84 -13.61 -8.63
N ILE A 172 -3.73 -13.24 -7.72
CA ILE A 172 -3.42 -12.70 -6.39
C ILE A 172 -4.23 -13.51 -5.37
N SER A 173 -3.55 -14.13 -4.40
CA SER A 173 -4.20 -14.83 -3.31
C SER A 173 -3.57 -14.36 -2.00
N GLU A 174 -4.32 -13.58 -1.22
CA GLU A 174 -3.83 -12.89 -0.05
C GLU A 174 -4.79 -12.99 1.14
N MET A 175 -4.22 -12.99 2.34
CA MET A 175 -4.97 -12.82 3.57
C MET A 175 -4.55 -11.52 4.26
N VAL A 176 -5.47 -10.57 4.32
CA VAL A 176 -5.30 -9.31 5.06
C VAL A 176 -5.86 -9.51 6.46
N ARG A 177 -5.02 -9.31 7.47
CA ARG A 177 -5.45 -9.33 8.88
C ARG A 177 -5.95 -7.94 9.26
N ASP A 178 -7.07 -7.89 9.98
CA ASP A 178 -7.69 -6.63 10.45
C ASP A 178 -6.92 -5.98 11.60
#